data_96cf3e175aacd534c5b63a70c0f8e712
#
_entry.id   96cf3e175aacd534c5b63a70c0f8e712
#
_cell.length_a   1.000
_cell.length_b   1.000
_cell.length_c   1.000
_cell.angle_alpha   90.00
_cell.angle_beta   90.00
_cell.angle_gamma   90.00
#
_symmetry.space_group_name_H-M   'P 1'
#
loop_
_entity.id
_entity.type
_entity.pdbx_description
1 polymer ?
#
loop_
_entity_poly.entity_id
_entity_poly.type
_entity_poly.pdbx_seq_one_letter_code
_entity_poly.pdbx_strand_id
1 'polypeptide(L)'
;MEATKIQKETIKPRVRIAPSPTGPLHIGTARTALFNYLFAKKHQGSFILRIEDTDKKRSKPEWEKDIIDNLLWLGLKWDEGPDPNNPSKDLGEYGPYHQSKRIEIYRNYIQKLLDEGKAYYCFCTQEEIEAKKQYFMSIGQPPRYDGQCRGLTKEQVQEYINQGKPYVIRFKAVSYTHLTLP
;
A
#
# COMPACT_ATOMS: atom_id res chain seq x y z
N MET A 1 7.07 8.50 -50.83
CA MET A 1 6.47 7.78 -49.71
C MET A 1 7.11 8.30 -48.43
N GLU A 2 6.43 9.23 -47.74
CA GLU A 2 6.89 9.79 -46.47
C GLU A 2 6.58 8.80 -45.35
N ALA A 3 7.62 8.34 -44.68
CA ALA A 3 7.48 7.49 -43.50
C ALA A 3 6.94 8.34 -42.34
N THR A 4 5.69 8.13 -42.00
CA THR A 4 5.05 8.74 -40.82
C THR A 4 5.80 8.28 -39.57
N LYS A 5 6.64 9.15 -38.99
CA LYS A 5 7.26 8.95 -37.69
C LYS A 5 6.14 8.91 -36.63
N ILE A 6 5.77 7.72 -36.20
CA ILE A 6 4.96 7.54 -34.99
C ILE A 6 5.79 8.07 -33.82
N GLN A 7 5.50 9.27 -33.36
CA GLN A 7 6.03 9.77 -32.09
C GLN A 7 5.45 8.88 -30.98
N LYS A 8 6.28 7.99 -30.42
CA LYS A 8 5.96 7.33 -29.15
C LYS A 8 5.83 8.42 -28.11
N GLU A 9 4.62 8.70 -27.67
CA GLU A 9 4.42 9.48 -26.44
C GLU A 9 5.21 8.82 -25.33
N THR A 10 6.25 9.48 -24.86
CA THR A 10 7.05 9.02 -23.72
C THR A 10 6.21 9.25 -22.48
N ILE A 11 5.61 8.16 -21.95
CA ILE A 11 4.88 8.19 -20.67
C ILE A 11 5.87 8.64 -19.59
N LYS A 12 5.62 9.82 -19.02
CA LYS A 12 6.41 10.35 -17.91
C LYS A 12 6.17 9.49 -16.65
N PRO A 13 7.21 8.90 -16.07
CA PRO A 13 7.03 8.03 -14.92
C PRO A 13 6.52 8.79 -13.69
N ARG A 14 5.64 8.16 -12.94
CA ARG A 14 5.20 8.59 -11.62
C ARG A 14 5.75 7.60 -10.60
N VAL A 15 6.68 8.03 -9.78
CA VAL A 15 7.35 7.19 -8.79
C VAL A 15 7.06 7.67 -7.38
N ARG A 16 7.13 6.79 -6.40
CA ARG A 16 6.66 7.09 -5.06
C ARG A 16 7.61 6.55 -3.99
N ILE A 17 7.82 7.37 -2.96
CA ILE A 17 8.25 6.89 -1.65
C ILE A 17 7.07 6.89 -0.67
N ALA A 18 6.97 5.87 0.17
CA ALA A 18 5.82 5.68 1.06
C ALA A 18 6.28 5.30 2.48
N PRO A 19 6.87 6.23 3.23
CA PRO A 19 7.30 5.98 4.58
C PRO A 19 6.13 5.87 5.55
N SER A 20 6.27 4.99 6.56
CA SER A 20 5.37 4.94 7.71
C SER A 20 5.96 5.80 8.84
N PRO A 21 5.21 6.73 9.43
CA PRO A 21 5.69 7.62 10.47
C PRO A 21 5.71 6.92 11.85
N THR A 22 6.40 5.78 11.94
CA THR A 22 6.50 4.94 13.16
C THR A 22 7.84 5.08 13.88
N GLY A 23 8.71 5.96 13.39
CA GLY A 23 10.04 6.26 13.89
C GLY A 23 10.72 7.31 12.99
N PRO A 24 11.94 7.73 13.33
CA PRO A 24 12.69 8.70 12.55
C PRO A 24 13.03 8.16 11.16
N LEU A 25 13.35 9.07 10.23
CA LEU A 25 13.73 8.70 8.87
C LEU A 25 14.96 7.79 8.88
N HIS A 26 14.82 6.56 8.42
CA HIS A 26 15.91 5.61 8.33
C HIS A 26 16.71 5.81 7.02
N ILE A 27 18.03 5.61 7.07
CA ILE A 27 18.92 5.77 5.90
C ILE A 27 18.49 4.91 4.70
N GLY A 28 17.91 3.72 4.94
CA GLY A 28 17.37 2.86 3.88
C GLY A 28 16.19 3.50 3.17
N THR A 29 15.30 4.17 3.89
CA THR A 29 14.17 4.92 3.31
C THR A 29 14.68 6.14 2.54
N ALA A 30 15.64 6.89 3.11
CA ALA A 30 16.27 8.03 2.44
C ALA A 30 16.96 7.62 1.12
N ARG A 31 17.70 6.50 1.13
CA ARG A 31 18.31 5.93 -0.09
C ARG A 31 17.25 5.58 -1.14
N THR A 32 16.18 4.92 -0.75
CA THR A 32 15.09 4.57 -1.68
C THR A 32 14.41 5.82 -2.24
N ALA A 33 14.20 6.84 -1.41
CA ALA A 33 13.67 8.14 -1.84
C ALA A 33 14.59 8.80 -2.88
N LEU A 34 15.92 8.81 -2.62
CA LEU A 34 16.91 9.37 -3.54
C LEU A 34 16.86 8.69 -4.92
N PHE A 35 16.84 7.35 -4.98
CA PHE A 35 16.75 6.64 -6.26
C PHE A 35 15.47 6.98 -7.03
N ASN A 36 14.33 7.00 -6.36
CA ASN A 36 13.06 7.39 -6.97
C ASN A 36 13.11 8.85 -7.47
N TYR A 37 13.62 9.75 -6.66
CA TYR A 37 13.77 11.17 -7.02
C TYR A 37 14.63 11.34 -8.27
N LEU A 38 15.83 10.75 -8.30
CA LEU A 38 16.75 10.82 -9.43
C LEU A 38 16.12 10.20 -10.71
N PHE A 39 15.43 9.08 -10.57
CA PHE A 39 14.72 8.47 -11.68
C PHE A 39 13.62 9.38 -12.24
N ALA A 40 12.79 9.96 -11.36
CA ALA A 40 11.77 10.93 -11.79
C ALA A 40 12.40 12.13 -12.52
N LYS A 41 13.44 12.75 -11.94
CA LYS A 41 14.11 13.92 -12.53
C LYS A 41 14.74 13.58 -13.87
N LYS A 42 15.43 12.42 -14.00
CA LYS A 42 16.05 11.98 -15.26
C LYS A 42 15.01 11.81 -16.38
N HIS A 43 13.83 11.33 -16.06
CA HIS A 43 12.77 11.03 -17.03
C HIS A 43 11.68 12.10 -17.11
N GLN A 44 11.88 13.27 -16.53
CA GLN A 44 10.90 14.36 -16.45
C GLN A 44 9.52 13.90 -15.91
N GLY A 45 9.56 12.94 -15.01
CA GLY A 45 8.41 12.37 -14.30
C GLY A 45 8.12 13.06 -12.99
N SER A 46 7.19 12.50 -12.20
CA SER A 46 6.80 13.02 -10.89
C SER A 46 7.33 12.14 -9.75
N PHE A 47 7.87 12.77 -8.73
CA PHE A 47 8.24 12.13 -7.48
C PHE A 47 7.17 12.42 -6.41
N ILE A 48 6.62 11.38 -5.80
CA ILE A 48 5.46 11.42 -4.93
C ILE A 48 5.86 11.00 -3.52
N LEU A 49 5.47 11.78 -2.51
CA LEU A 49 5.53 11.39 -1.11
C LEU A 49 4.13 10.98 -0.64
N ARG A 50 3.95 9.75 -0.15
CA ARG A 50 2.71 9.30 0.49
C ARG A 50 3.01 8.75 1.88
N ILE A 51 2.40 9.33 2.89
CA ILE A 51 2.54 8.89 4.28
C ILE A 51 1.66 7.66 4.52
N GLU A 52 2.28 6.56 4.97
CA GLU A 52 1.56 5.32 5.30
C GLU A 52 1.33 5.21 6.82
N ASP A 53 0.34 5.94 7.30
CA ASP A 53 -0.01 6.17 8.70
C ASP A 53 -1.08 5.22 9.24
N THR A 54 -1.18 4.00 8.70
CA THR A 54 -2.22 3.02 9.08
C THR A 54 -1.96 2.35 10.42
N ASP A 55 -0.73 2.29 10.88
CA ASP A 55 -0.40 1.81 12.23
C ASP A 55 -0.65 2.91 13.27
N LYS A 56 -1.90 3.06 13.67
CA LYS A 56 -2.34 4.10 14.62
C LYS A 56 -1.66 4.03 15.99
N LYS A 57 -1.08 2.87 16.38
CA LYS A 57 -0.39 2.71 17.68
C LYS A 57 1.01 3.30 17.65
N ARG A 58 1.70 3.20 16.52
CA ARG A 58 3.09 3.62 16.38
C ARG A 58 3.27 4.90 15.58
N SER A 59 2.30 5.24 14.70
CA SER A 59 2.35 6.47 13.91
C SER A 59 2.16 7.70 14.79
N LYS A 60 3.06 8.68 14.63
CA LYS A 60 3.05 9.92 15.40
C LYS A 60 3.34 11.12 14.51
N PRO A 61 2.71 12.28 14.76
CA PRO A 61 2.95 13.50 13.99
C PRO A 61 4.42 13.96 14.01
N GLU A 62 5.12 13.72 15.12
CA GLU A 62 6.54 14.06 15.25
C GLU A 62 7.42 13.28 14.26
N TRP A 63 7.10 12.00 14.01
CA TRP A 63 7.83 11.19 13.03
C TRP A 63 7.49 11.56 11.59
N GLU A 64 6.26 11.97 11.34
CA GLU A 64 5.88 12.51 10.02
C GLU A 64 6.67 13.79 9.73
N LYS A 65 6.73 14.70 10.70
CA LYS A 65 7.52 15.92 10.59
C LYS A 65 9.00 15.62 10.37
N ASP A 66 9.58 14.68 11.13
CA ASP A 66 10.97 14.25 10.96
C ASP A 66 11.25 13.73 9.54
N ILE A 67 10.34 12.90 8.99
CA ILE A 67 10.46 12.40 7.63
C ILE A 67 10.46 13.54 6.60
N ILE A 68 9.52 14.48 6.73
CA ILE A 68 9.39 15.64 5.85
C ILE A 68 10.63 16.52 5.92
N ASP A 69 11.03 16.91 7.12
CA ASP A 69 12.17 17.78 7.35
C ASP A 69 13.48 17.19 6.80
N ASN A 70 13.71 15.90 7.05
CA ASN A 70 14.93 15.22 6.57
C ASN A 70 14.94 15.00 5.05
N LEU A 71 13.81 14.71 4.43
CA LEU A 71 13.72 14.64 2.96
C LEU A 71 14.01 16.00 2.32
N LEU A 72 13.49 17.09 2.90
CA LEU A 72 13.77 18.45 2.44
C LEU A 72 15.24 18.85 2.67
N TRP A 73 15.80 18.50 3.83
CA TRP A 73 17.22 18.71 4.12
C TRP A 73 18.14 18.02 3.11
N LEU A 74 17.76 16.80 2.66
CA LEU A 74 18.46 16.08 1.59
C LEU A 74 18.21 16.67 0.19
N GLY A 75 17.39 17.72 0.05
CA GLY A 75 17.03 18.32 -1.23
C GLY A 75 16.02 17.50 -2.05
N LEU A 76 15.37 16.51 -1.45
CA LEU A 76 14.40 15.61 -2.11
C LEU A 76 13.00 16.21 -2.07
N LYS A 77 12.75 17.23 -2.89
CA LYS A 77 11.42 17.85 -3.02
C LYS A 77 10.52 17.01 -3.89
N TRP A 78 9.30 16.73 -3.38
CA TRP A 78 8.28 15.99 -4.12
C TRP A 78 7.36 16.92 -4.91
N ASP A 79 6.83 16.38 -6.00
CA ASP A 79 5.87 17.08 -6.86
C ASP A 79 4.43 16.87 -6.38
N GLU A 80 4.16 15.75 -5.67
CA GLU A 80 2.87 15.41 -5.10
C GLU A 80 3.05 14.80 -3.70
N GLY A 81 2.18 15.18 -2.76
CA GLY A 81 2.29 14.71 -1.37
C GLY A 81 1.79 15.76 -0.37
N PRO A 82 1.99 15.57 0.94
CA PRO A 82 1.70 16.58 1.94
C PRO A 82 2.45 17.89 1.62
N ASP A 83 1.77 19.03 1.74
CA ASP A 83 2.43 20.34 1.55
C ASP A 83 3.32 20.63 2.76
N PRO A 84 4.66 20.76 2.59
CA PRO A 84 5.57 21.02 3.70
C PRO A 84 5.33 22.37 4.40
N ASN A 85 4.70 23.32 3.71
CA ASN A 85 4.40 24.64 4.24
C ASN A 85 2.99 24.72 4.86
N ASN A 86 2.13 23.76 4.58
CA ASN A 86 0.77 23.71 5.10
C ASN A 86 0.33 22.25 5.33
N PRO A 87 0.52 21.71 6.55
CA PRO A 87 0.21 20.29 6.86
C PRO A 87 -1.26 19.90 6.64
N SER A 88 -2.16 20.88 6.48
CA SER A 88 -3.58 20.63 6.20
C SER A 88 -3.90 20.47 4.72
N LYS A 89 -2.92 20.66 3.84
CA LYS A 89 -3.07 20.58 2.39
C LYS A 89 -2.16 19.52 1.79
N ASP A 90 -2.57 19.08 0.63
CA ASP A 90 -1.78 18.21 -0.22
C ASP A 90 -1.42 18.96 -1.52
N LEU A 91 -0.23 18.66 -2.07
CA LEU A 91 0.20 19.05 -3.41
C LEU A 91 -0.21 17.94 -4.39
N GLY A 92 -0.66 18.33 -5.60
CA GLY A 92 -1.02 17.39 -6.67
C GLY A 92 -2.50 17.00 -6.69
N GLU A 93 -2.90 16.29 -7.76
CA GLU A 93 -4.31 16.04 -8.11
C GLU A 93 -4.86 14.68 -7.61
N TYR A 94 -3.98 13.77 -7.20
CA TYR A 94 -4.33 12.38 -6.87
C TYR A 94 -4.35 12.09 -5.37
N GLY A 95 -4.53 13.15 -4.55
CA GLY A 95 -4.68 13.05 -3.11
C GLY A 95 -5.91 12.22 -2.69
N PRO A 96 -6.10 12.07 -1.38
CA PRO A 96 -5.20 12.46 -0.30
C PRO A 96 -3.91 11.61 -0.26
N TYR A 97 -2.80 12.19 0.25
CA TYR A 97 -1.51 11.51 0.30
C TYR A 97 -1.17 10.95 1.69
N HIS A 98 -2.12 10.94 2.61
CA HIS A 98 -2.09 10.13 3.82
C HIS A 98 -2.92 8.86 3.62
N GLN A 99 -2.37 7.69 3.90
CA GLN A 99 -3.06 6.42 3.67
C GLN A 99 -4.35 6.31 4.48
N SER A 100 -4.36 6.79 5.72
CA SER A 100 -5.56 6.81 6.58
C SER A 100 -6.73 7.60 5.99
N LYS A 101 -6.46 8.61 5.16
CA LYS A 101 -7.49 9.44 4.51
C LYS A 101 -8.04 8.84 3.21
N ARG A 102 -7.53 7.68 2.76
CA ARG A 102 -7.89 7.02 1.49
C ARG A 102 -8.93 5.90 1.62
N ILE A 103 -9.59 5.78 2.76
CA ILE A 103 -10.49 4.65 3.07
C ILE A 103 -11.60 4.50 2.04
N GLU A 104 -12.22 5.60 1.60
CA GLU A 104 -13.30 5.56 0.60
C GLU A 104 -12.80 5.05 -0.77
N ILE A 105 -11.59 5.46 -1.17
CA ILE A 105 -10.96 4.95 -2.40
C ILE A 105 -10.75 3.44 -2.27
N TYR A 106 -10.24 2.99 -1.13
CA TYR A 106 -10.00 1.56 -0.90
C TYR A 106 -11.29 0.74 -0.86
N ARG A 107 -12.36 1.25 -0.26
CA ARG A 107 -13.68 0.59 -0.23
C ARG A 107 -14.19 0.30 -1.64
N ASN A 108 -14.10 1.27 -2.55
CA ASN A 108 -14.54 1.10 -3.93
C ASN A 108 -13.74 0.00 -4.65
N TYR A 109 -12.41 -0.01 -4.50
CA TYR A 109 -11.57 -1.04 -5.10
C TYR A 109 -11.73 -2.40 -4.43
N ILE A 110 -11.93 -2.46 -3.11
CA ILE A 110 -12.23 -3.70 -2.39
C ILE A 110 -13.53 -4.29 -2.88
N GLN A 111 -14.59 -3.49 -3.03
CA GLN A 111 -15.86 -3.97 -3.57
C GLN A 111 -15.69 -4.55 -4.97
N LYS A 112 -15.00 -3.85 -5.86
CA LYS A 112 -14.67 -4.35 -7.20
C LYS A 112 -13.94 -5.70 -7.15
N LEU A 113 -12.95 -5.86 -6.26
CA LEU A 113 -12.22 -7.12 -6.11
C LEU A 113 -13.10 -8.25 -5.57
N LEU A 114 -14.05 -7.96 -4.69
CA LEU A 114 -15.05 -8.92 -4.21
C LEU A 114 -15.98 -9.36 -5.33
N ASP A 115 -16.50 -8.41 -6.12
CA ASP A 115 -17.40 -8.67 -7.24
C ASP A 115 -16.72 -9.51 -8.34
N GLU A 116 -15.43 -9.24 -8.60
CA GLU A 116 -14.60 -10.01 -9.54
C GLU A 116 -14.13 -11.36 -8.96
N GLY A 117 -14.48 -11.68 -7.71
CA GLY A 117 -14.05 -12.90 -7.04
C GLY A 117 -12.55 -12.96 -6.73
N LYS A 118 -11.82 -11.84 -6.81
CA LYS A 118 -10.38 -11.70 -6.52
C LYS A 118 -10.08 -11.46 -5.04
N ALA A 119 -11.09 -11.16 -4.25
CA ALA A 119 -11.00 -11.04 -2.79
C ALA A 119 -12.09 -11.87 -2.12
N TYR A 120 -12.01 -12.06 -0.81
CA TYR A 120 -12.99 -12.81 -0.03
C TYR A 120 -13.02 -12.34 1.42
N TYR A 121 -14.14 -12.58 2.09
CA TYR A 121 -14.34 -12.31 3.51
C TYR A 121 -13.64 -13.38 4.35
N CYS A 122 -12.92 -12.96 5.37
CA CYS A 122 -12.27 -13.84 6.33
C CYS A 122 -12.72 -13.49 7.74
N PHE A 123 -13.35 -14.43 8.42
CA PHE A 123 -13.92 -14.30 9.76
C PHE A 123 -13.04 -14.93 10.85
N CYS A 124 -11.83 -15.37 10.51
CA CYS A 124 -10.90 -15.94 11.50
C CYS A 124 -10.53 -14.90 12.56
N THR A 125 -10.59 -15.31 13.81
CA THR A 125 -10.13 -14.48 14.93
C THR A 125 -8.60 -14.41 14.99
N GLN A 126 -8.08 -13.47 15.78
CA GLN A 126 -6.63 -13.35 15.96
C GLN A 126 -6.06 -14.60 16.66
N GLU A 127 -6.81 -15.16 17.60
CA GLU A 127 -6.46 -16.37 18.34
C GLU A 127 -6.35 -17.59 17.43
N GLU A 128 -7.32 -17.77 16.51
CA GLU A 128 -7.30 -18.85 15.52
C GLU A 128 -6.10 -18.73 14.57
N ILE A 129 -5.79 -17.51 14.14
CA ILE A 129 -4.63 -17.25 13.27
C ILE A 129 -3.32 -17.55 14.00
N GLU A 130 -3.19 -17.12 15.26
CA GLU A 130 -1.98 -17.36 16.04
C GLU A 130 -1.83 -18.85 16.39
N ALA A 131 -2.91 -19.56 16.76
CA ALA A 131 -2.87 -21.00 16.99
C ALA A 131 -2.37 -21.77 15.76
N LYS A 132 -2.85 -21.41 14.56
CA LYS A 132 -2.36 -22.02 13.30
C LYS A 132 -0.91 -21.69 13.03
N LYS A 133 -0.46 -20.47 13.30
CA LYS A 133 0.93 -20.08 13.16
C LYS A 133 1.84 -20.94 14.06
N GLN A 134 1.45 -21.10 15.33
CA GLN A 134 2.18 -21.96 16.28
C GLN A 134 2.22 -23.42 15.82
N TYR A 135 1.11 -23.94 15.31
CA TYR A 135 1.06 -25.29 14.75
C TYR A 135 2.06 -25.47 13.59
N PHE A 136 2.08 -24.55 12.59
CA PHE A 136 3.04 -24.64 11.49
C PHE A 136 4.48 -24.56 11.99
N MET A 137 4.77 -23.72 12.95
CA MET A 137 6.11 -23.62 13.56
C MET A 137 6.50 -24.92 14.26
N SER A 138 5.57 -25.57 14.98
CA SER A 138 5.84 -26.83 15.71
C SER A 138 6.20 -28.01 14.78
N ILE A 139 5.72 -27.99 13.54
CA ILE A 139 6.05 -29.01 12.53
C ILE A 139 7.16 -28.57 11.58
N GLY A 140 7.91 -27.49 11.92
CA GLY A 140 9.05 -27.01 11.13
C GLY A 140 8.67 -26.35 9.80
N GLN A 141 7.40 -25.94 9.63
CA GLN A 141 6.94 -25.25 8.43
C GLN A 141 6.85 -23.72 8.64
N PRO A 142 7.10 -22.90 7.61
CA PRO A 142 6.89 -21.48 7.69
C PRO A 142 5.43 -21.15 8.03
N PRO A 143 5.18 -20.25 9.00
CA PRO A 143 3.81 -19.86 9.36
C PRO A 143 3.12 -19.19 8.18
N ARG A 144 1.95 -19.72 7.81
CA ARG A 144 1.14 -19.19 6.71
C ARG A 144 -0.34 -19.25 7.05
N TYR A 145 -1.11 -18.36 6.48
CA TYR A 145 -2.57 -18.45 6.53
C TYR A 145 -3.05 -19.53 5.53
N ASP A 146 -3.85 -20.47 6.01
CA ASP A 146 -4.30 -21.64 5.23
C ASP A 146 -5.47 -21.36 4.25
N GLY A 147 -6.05 -20.17 4.32
CA GLY A 147 -7.14 -19.79 3.44
C GLY A 147 -8.51 -20.36 3.83
N GLN A 148 -8.71 -20.78 5.08
CA GLN A 148 -9.92 -21.46 5.57
C GLN A 148 -11.23 -20.79 5.08
N CYS A 149 -11.32 -19.47 5.12
CA CYS A 149 -12.53 -18.76 4.68
C CYS A 149 -12.61 -18.55 3.15
N ARG A 150 -11.60 -18.97 2.38
CA ARG A 150 -11.54 -18.73 0.93
C ARG A 150 -12.64 -19.45 0.15
N GLY A 151 -13.15 -20.56 0.69
CA GLY A 151 -14.19 -21.40 0.08
C GLY A 151 -15.60 -21.15 0.61
N LEU A 152 -15.82 -20.16 1.46
CA LEU A 152 -17.16 -19.84 1.96
C LEU A 152 -18.09 -19.45 0.82
N THR A 153 -19.36 -19.96 0.85
CA THR A 153 -20.40 -19.56 -0.08
C THR A 153 -20.92 -18.16 0.24
N LYS A 154 -21.63 -17.55 -0.70
CA LYS A 154 -22.23 -16.22 -0.48
C LYS A 154 -23.22 -16.23 0.68
N GLU A 155 -23.99 -17.32 0.81
CA GLU A 155 -24.98 -17.52 1.86
C GLU A 155 -24.31 -17.60 3.25
N GLN A 156 -23.22 -18.36 3.36
CA GLN A 156 -22.44 -18.48 4.60
C GLN A 156 -21.80 -17.14 4.99
N VAL A 157 -21.28 -16.40 4.01
CA VAL A 157 -20.72 -15.06 4.24
C VAL A 157 -21.82 -14.12 4.76
N GLN A 158 -22.99 -14.13 4.13
CA GLN A 158 -24.11 -13.27 4.54
C GLN A 158 -24.61 -13.64 5.94
N GLU A 159 -24.68 -14.91 6.26
CA GLU A 159 -25.06 -15.39 7.59
C GLU A 159 -24.08 -14.87 8.66
N TYR A 160 -22.78 -14.96 8.43
CA TYR A 160 -21.76 -14.46 9.38
C TYR A 160 -21.81 -12.95 9.54
N ILE A 161 -22.08 -12.21 8.46
CA ILE A 161 -22.27 -10.75 8.53
C ILE A 161 -23.52 -10.42 9.35
N ASN A 162 -24.64 -11.13 9.13
CA ASN A 162 -25.88 -10.94 9.88
C ASN A 162 -25.74 -11.28 11.36
N GLN A 163 -24.85 -12.23 11.70
CA GLN A 163 -24.46 -12.56 13.08
C GLN A 163 -23.56 -11.50 13.71
N GLY A 164 -23.16 -10.46 12.99
CA GLY A 164 -22.27 -9.42 13.47
C GLY A 164 -20.83 -9.88 13.67
N LYS A 165 -20.39 -10.99 13.06
CA LYS A 165 -19.01 -11.46 13.18
C LYS A 165 -18.04 -10.46 12.57
N PRO A 166 -16.97 -10.07 13.28
CA PRO A 166 -15.92 -9.23 12.71
C PRO A 166 -15.22 -9.95 11.56
N TYR A 167 -14.85 -9.20 10.55
CA TYR A 167 -14.17 -9.76 9.38
C TYR A 167 -13.09 -8.83 8.82
N VAL A 168 -12.20 -9.42 8.05
CA VAL A 168 -11.26 -8.72 7.18
C VAL A 168 -11.45 -9.16 5.74
N ILE A 169 -11.10 -8.32 4.79
CA ILE A 169 -11.08 -8.69 3.37
C ILE A 169 -9.67 -9.13 3.01
N ARG A 170 -9.55 -10.32 2.42
CA ARG A 170 -8.29 -10.87 1.95
C ARG A 170 -8.27 -10.96 0.43
N PHE A 171 -7.16 -10.55 -0.16
CA PHE A 171 -6.90 -10.75 -1.58
C PHE A 171 -6.60 -12.24 -1.86
N LYS A 172 -7.15 -12.79 -2.95
CA LYS A 172 -6.87 -14.15 -3.41
C LYS A 172 -5.52 -14.20 -4.12
N ALA A 173 -4.42 -14.09 -3.34
CA ALA A 173 -3.12 -14.36 -3.89
C ALA A 173 -3.06 -15.81 -4.42
N VAL A 174 -2.39 -15.99 -5.55
CA VAL A 174 -2.14 -17.36 -6.09
C VAL A 174 -1.19 -18.09 -5.16
N SER A 175 -1.41 -19.41 -5.01
CA SER A 175 -0.53 -20.25 -4.20
C SER A 175 0.85 -20.45 -4.81
N TYR A 176 1.02 -20.02 -6.06
CA TYR A 176 2.24 -20.11 -6.83
C TYR A 176 2.40 -18.85 -7.67
N THR A 177 3.39 -18.03 -7.35
CA THR A 177 3.79 -16.87 -8.16
C THR A 177 5.11 -17.20 -8.86
N HIS A 178 5.05 -17.50 -10.14
CA HIS A 178 6.20 -17.30 -11.02
C HIS A 178 6.27 -15.79 -11.32
N LEU A 179 7.23 -15.13 -10.71
CA LEU A 179 7.73 -13.86 -11.23
C LEU A 179 8.64 -14.21 -12.41
N THR A 180 8.10 -14.31 -13.59
CA THR A 180 8.91 -14.17 -14.81
C THR A 180 9.29 -12.69 -14.87
N LEU A 181 10.50 -12.38 -14.46
CA LEU A 181 11.12 -11.10 -14.82
C LEU A 181 11.28 -11.08 -16.35
N PRO A 182 10.92 -9.99 -17.01
CA PRO A 182 11.16 -9.82 -18.44
C PRO A 182 12.64 -9.83 -18.76
#